data_16e4547edbb85477546e7d22f810e933
#
_entry.id   16e4547edbb85477546e7d22f810e933
#
_cell.length_a   1.000
_cell.length_b   1.000
_cell.length_c   1.000
_cell.angle_alpha   90.00
_cell.angle_beta   90.00
_cell.angle_gamma   90.00
#
_symmetry.space_group_name_H-M   'P 1'
#
loop_
_entity.id
_entity.type
_entity.pdbx_description
1 polymer ?
#
loop_
_entity_poly.entity_id
_entity_poly.type
_entity_poly.pdbx_seq_one_letter_code
_entity_poly.pdbx_strand_id
1 'polypeptide(L)'
;MARFCFVYLCMISTLKKLLFTLAGFLMLSSITACAQKQPKAATVPTTTTKKDMSNWNKLTKEEEAVIVHKGTEYPGTGDLLNNKDKGTYSCKRCNAPLYRSETKFESYCGWPSFDDEIAGAVKRIPDADGSRTEIVCAACGGHLGHVFLGEGFTAKDTRHCVNSVSMNFVPDAKG
;
A
#
# COMPACT_ATOMS: atom_id res chain seq x y z
N MET A 1 14.92 38.02 -40.23
CA MET A 1 13.91 37.10 -40.84
C MET A 1 13.13 36.39 -39.73
N ALA A 2 12.12 37.05 -39.18
CA ALA A 2 11.24 36.43 -38.17
C ALA A 2 9.98 37.30 -38.02
N ARG A 3 9.01 37.16 -38.97
CA ARG A 3 7.73 37.91 -38.91
C ARG A 3 6.65 37.26 -39.80
N PHE A 4 6.60 35.95 -39.98
CA PHE A 4 5.56 35.32 -40.82
C PHE A 4 4.89 34.08 -40.22
N CYS A 5 4.97 33.83 -38.92
CA CYS A 5 4.38 32.62 -38.35
C CYS A 5 3.24 32.86 -37.34
N PHE A 6 2.70 34.08 -37.21
CA PHE A 6 1.69 34.40 -36.21
C PHE A 6 0.26 34.66 -36.73
N VAL A 7 0.03 34.63 -38.05
CA VAL A 7 -1.28 34.94 -38.65
C VAL A 7 -2.09 33.67 -38.99
N TYR A 8 -1.47 32.51 -39.14
CA TYR A 8 -2.15 31.28 -39.57
C TYR A 8 -2.88 30.50 -38.48
N LEU A 9 -2.61 30.79 -37.22
CA LEU A 9 -3.21 30.06 -36.06
C LEU A 9 -4.52 30.67 -35.56
N CYS A 10 -4.88 31.89 -36.00
CA CYS A 10 -6.07 32.60 -35.51
C CYS A 10 -7.33 32.35 -36.36
N MET A 11 -7.20 31.81 -37.58
CA MET A 11 -8.36 31.60 -38.47
C MET A 11 -9.04 30.23 -38.34
N ILE A 12 -8.47 29.25 -37.62
CA ILE A 12 -9.07 27.91 -37.48
C ILE A 12 -10.01 27.83 -36.27
N SER A 13 -9.94 28.78 -35.33
CA SER A 13 -10.77 28.76 -34.12
C SER A 13 -12.20 29.29 -34.30
N THR A 14 -12.47 30.06 -35.36
CA THR A 14 -13.79 30.68 -35.57
C THR A 14 -14.74 29.85 -36.46
N LEU A 15 -14.23 28.87 -37.25
CA LEU A 15 -15.06 28.06 -38.13
C LEU A 15 -15.67 26.82 -37.41
N LYS A 16 -15.23 26.45 -36.24
CA LYS A 16 -15.82 25.33 -35.47
C LYS A 16 -17.00 25.69 -34.56
N LYS A 17 -17.32 26.97 -34.40
CA LYS A 17 -18.44 27.43 -33.55
C LYS A 17 -19.77 27.63 -34.27
N LEU A 18 -19.82 27.48 -35.63
CA LEU A 18 -21.03 27.76 -36.42
C LEU A 18 -21.78 26.53 -36.90
N LEU A 19 -21.34 25.31 -36.58
CA LEU A 19 -22.00 24.06 -37.02
C LEU A 19 -22.74 23.28 -35.92
N PHE A 20 -22.91 23.84 -34.73
CA PHE A 20 -23.57 23.13 -33.59
C PHE A 20 -24.97 23.68 -33.23
N THR A 21 -25.61 24.52 -34.02
CA THR A 21 -26.90 25.15 -33.65
C THR A 21 -28.09 24.74 -34.55
N LEU A 22 -28.03 23.63 -35.31
CA LEU A 22 -29.19 23.21 -36.12
C LEU A 22 -29.36 21.68 -36.09
N ALA A 23 -29.57 21.06 -34.95
CA ALA A 23 -30.18 19.71 -34.88
C ALA A 23 -30.79 19.52 -33.48
N GLY A 24 -31.71 20.37 -33.09
CA GLY A 24 -32.54 20.21 -31.91
C GLY A 24 -33.99 20.04 -32.34
N PHE A 25 -34.39 18.84 -32.78
CA PHE A 25 -35.83 18.58 -32.91
C PHE A 25 -36.16 17.10 -32.67
N LEU A 26 -36.96 16.86 -31.67
CA LEU A 26 -37.82 15.71 -31.38
C LEU A 26 -37.18 14.29 -31.39
N MET A 27 -36.91 13.76 -30.22
CA MET A 27 -37.28 12.40 -29.87
C MET A 27 -37.89 12.38 -28.45
N LEU A 28 -39.25 12.46 -28.44
CA LEU A 28 -40.05 12.06 -27.31
C LEU A 28 -40.01 10.54 -27.28
N SER A 29 -39.16 9.94 -26.53
CA SER A 29 -39.12 8.50 -26.31
C SER A 29 -39.35 8.20 -24.84
N SER A 30 -40.44 7.47 -24.67
CA SER A 30 -41.01 6.92 -23.48
C SER A 30 -39.98 6.40 -22.46
N ILE A 31 -39.90 7.01 -21.29
CA ILE A 31 -39.10 6.48 -20.16
C ILE A 31 -39.94 5.35 -19.55
N THR A 32 -39.69 4.13 -20.00
CA THR A 32 -40.15 2.94 -19.28
C THR A 32 -39.27 2.81 -18.05
N ALA A 33 -39.81 3.19 -16.90
CA ALA A 33 -39.18 3.02 -15.60
C ALA A 33 -39.00 1.53 -15.31
N CYS A 34 -37.88 0.95 -15.68
CA CYS A 34 -37.41 -0.31 -15.10
C CYS A 34 -36.93 -0.02 -13.68
N ALA A 35 -37.77 -0.33 -12.70
CA ALA A 35 -37.40 -0.32 -11.29
C ALA A 35 -36.30 -1.39 -11.08
N GLN A 36 -35.04 -1.00 -11.19
CA GLN A 36 -33.93 -1.83 -10.76
C GLN A 36 -33.93 -1.87 -9.24
N LYS A 37 -34.33 -3.04 -8.72
CA LYS A 37 -34.24 -3.40 -7.31
C LYS A 37 -32.76 -3.34 -6.93
N GLN A 38 -32.34 -2.28 -6.24
CA GLN A 38 -30.98 -2.18 -5.67
C GLN A 38 -30.74 -3.39 -4.77
N PRO A 39 -29.63 -4.12 -4.93
CA PRO A 39 -29.26 -5.14 -3.96
C PRO A 39 -29.03 -4.46 -2.62
N LYS A 40 -29.79 -4.89 -1.63
CA LYS A 40 -29.68 -4.49 -0.22
C LYS A 40 -28.21 -4.64 0.17
N ALA A 41 -27.55 -3.54 0.51
CA ALA A 41 -26.19 -3.54 1.03
C ALA A 41 -26.15 -4.53 2.20
N ALA A 42 -25.38 -5.60 2.02
CA ALA A 42 -25.11 -6.53 3.11
C ALA A 42 -24.36 -5.73 4.18
N THR A 43 -25.02 -5.53 5.32
CA THR A 43 -24.42 -4.97 6.53
C THR A 43 -23.33 -5.97 6.94
N VAL A 44 -22.09 -5.66 6.62
CA VAL A 44 -20.92 -6.35 7.17
C VAL A 44 -20.98 -6.13 8.69
N PRO A 45 -21.14 -7.16 9.52
CA PRO A 45 -21.09 -6.96 10.95
C PRO A 45 -19.71 -6.45 11.30
N THR A 46 -19.62 -5.18 11.73
CA THR A 46 -18.42 -4.64 12.37
C THR A 46 -18.29 -5.32 13.73
N THR A 47 -17.84 -6.56 13.72
CA THR A 47 -17.40 -7.21 14.94
C THR A 47 -16.11 -6.54 15.35
N THR A 48 -16.19 -5.51 16.17
CA THR A 48 -15.05 -5.00 16.92
C THR A 48 -14.65 -6.09 17.91
N THR A 49 -13.97 -7.11 17.41
CA THR A 49 -13.37 -8.14 18.25
C THR A 49 -12.35 -7.42 19.11
N LYS A 50 -12.62 -7.30 20.41
CA LYS A 50 -11.67 -6.82 21.41
C LYS A 50 -10.42 -7.67 21.23
N LYS A 51 -9.34 -7.05 20.72
CA LYS A 51 -8.11 -7.72 20.32
C LYS A 51 -7.55 -8.38 21.56
N ASP A 52 -7.52 -9.71 21.59
CA ASP A 52 -6.97 -10.46 22.72
C ASP A 52 -5.46 -10.17 22.81
N MET A 53 -5.09 -9.37 23.79
CA MET A 53 -3.71 -8.94 24.04
C MET A 53 -2.95 -9.91 24.95
N SER A 54 -3.61 -10.97 25.43
CA SER A 54 -3.03 -11.92 26.40
C SER A 54 -1.85 -12.70 25.85
N ASN A 55 -1.73 -12.81 24.52
CA ASN A 55 -0.70 -13.59 23.82
C ASN A 55 0.39 -12.72 23.15
N TRP A 56 0.53 -11.46 23.52
CA TRP A 56 1.57 -10.63 22.92
C TRP A 56 2.91 -10.84 23.62
N ASN A 57 3.98 -10.90 22.84
CA ASN A 57 5.33 -10.99 23.37
C ASN A 57 5.67 -9.74 24.18
N LYS A 58 6.46 -9.92 25.24
CA LYS A 58 7.06 -8.80 25.96
C LYS A 58 8.14 -8.18 25.07
N LEU A 59 8.05 -6.89 24.83
CA LEU A 59 9.01 -6.13 24.04
C LEU A 59 10.08 -5.51 24.93
N THR A 60 11.29 -5.33 24.40
CA THR A 60 12.31 -4.46 25.01
C THR A 60 11.92 -2.99 24.82
N LYS A 61 12.60 -2.06 25.45
CA LYS A 61 12.35 -0.62 25.27
C LYS A 61 12.59 -0.17 23.83
N GLU A 62 13.61 -0.71 23.19
CA GLU A 62 13.99 -0.43 21.80
C GLU A 62 12.94 -0.95 20.84
N GLU A 63 12.48 -2.19 21.04
CA GLU A 63 11.39 -2.78 20.26
C GLU A 63 10.08 -2.01 20.45
N GLU A 64 9.77 -1.60 21.69
CA GLU A 64 8.58 -0.83 22.00
C GLU A 64 8.61 0.55 21.32
N ALA A 65 9.76 1.22 21.33
CA ALA A 65 9.94 2.52 20.68
C ALA A 65 9.61 2.45 19.17
N VAL A 66 9.96 1.35 18.51
CA VAL A 66 9.66 1.17 17.08
C VAL A 66 8.24 0.62 16.88
N ILE A 67 7.90 -0.49 17.54
CA ILE A 67 6.67 -1.25 17.23
C ILE A 67 5.40 -0.57 17.75
N VAL A 68 5.50 0.09 18.90
CA VAL A 68 4.36 0.74 19.59
C VAL A 68 4.34 2.24 19.32
N HIS A 69 5.50 2.88 19.43
CA HIS A 69 5.62 4.33 19.29
C HIS A 69 5.98 4.80 17.88
N LYS A 70 5.98 3.86 16.90
CA LYS A 70 6.19 4.15 15.46
C LYS A 70 7.54 4.80 15.14
N GLY A 71 8.57 4.45 15.91
CA GLY A 71 9.93 4.86 15.63
C GLY A 71 10.51 4.12 14.43
N THR A 72 11.75 4.46 14.09
CA THR A 72 12.52 3.80 13.03
C THR A 72 13.87 3.39 13.59
N GLU A 73 14.27 2.14 13.38
CA GLU A 73 15.62 1.69 13.74
C GLU A 73 16.68 2.39 12.87
N TYR A 74 17.92 2.41 13.32
CA TYR A 74 18.99 3.05 12.56
C TYR A 74 19.29 2.27 11.27
N PRO A 75 19.50 2.93 10.12
CA PRO A 75 19.75 2.24 8.86
C PRO A 75 21.01 1.38 8.93
N GLY A 76 20.94 0.18 8.38
CA GLY A 76 22.09 -0.74 8.31
C GLY A 76 22.40 -1.52 9.58
N THR A 77 21.65 -1.32 10.68
CA THR A 77 21.92 -1.95 11.98
C THR A 77 21.05 -3.17 12.28
N GLY A 78 20.00 -3.41 11.51
CA GLY A 78 19.03 -4.46 11.78
C GLY A 78 19.57 -5.87 11.48
N ASP A 79 19.44 -6.81 12.41
CA ASP A 79 19.97 -8.19 12.31
C ASP A 79 19.41 -8.96 11.10
N LEU A 80 18.19 -8.63 10.67
CA LEU A 80 17.53 -9.31 9.55
C LEU A 80 17.81 -8.66 8.20
N LEU A 81 18.57 -7.57 8.14
CA LEU A 81 18.90 -6.87 6.89
C LEU A 81 19.57 -7.84 5.90
N ASN A 82 20.64 -8.49 6.33
CA ASN A 82 21.45 -9.36 5.51
C ASN A 82 21.05 -10.85 5.54
N ASN A 83 19.97 -11.19 6.24
CA ASN A 83 19.49 -12.55 6.32
C ASN A 83 18.98 -13.04 4.94
N LYS A 84 19.56 -14.15 4.44
CA LYS A 84 19.24 -14.79 3.15
C LYS A 84 18.71 -16.23 3.31
N ASP A 85 18.52 -16.67 4.54
CA ASP A 85 18.00 -17.99 4.83
C ASP A 85 16.55 -18.15 4.36
N LYS A 86 16.15 -19.37 4.01
CA LYS A 86 14.77 -19.69 3.68
C LYS A 86 13.93 -19.78 4.94
N GLY A 87 12.80 -19.10 4.95
CA GLY A 87 11.93 -19.09 6.12
C GLY A 87 10.84 -18.03 6.08
N THR A 88 10.22 -17.81 7.24
CA THR A 88 9.12 -16.89 7.44
C THR A 88 9.54 -15.78 8.40
N TYR A 89 9.29 -14.54 8.01
CA TYR A 89 9.38 -13.38 8.88
C TYR A 89 8.03 -13.17 9.59
N SER A 90 8.03 -13.19 10.90
CA SER A 90 6.83 -13.06 11.74
C SER A 90 6.89 -11.78 12.58
N CYS A 91 5.73 -11.27 12.97
CA CYS A 91 5.62 -10.09 13.82
C CYS A 91 6.28 -10.31 15.19
N LYS A 92 7.18 -9.43 15.58
CA LYS A 92 7.86 -9.48 16.89
C LYS A 92 6.88 -9.45 18.05
N ARG A 93 5.79 -8.68 17.91
CA ARG A 93 4.81 -8.48 19.00
C ARG A 93 3.84 -9.64 19.17
N CYS A 94 3.39 -10.29 18.09
CA CYS A 94 2.30 -11.28 18.15
C CYS A 94 2.56 -12.59 17.42
N ASN A 95 3.75 -12.78 16.87
CA ASN A 95 4.18 -13.96 16.11
C ASN A 95 3.36 -14.27 14.82
N ALA A 96 2.45 -13.38 14.41
CA ALA A 96 1.72 -13.56 13.14
C ALA A 96 2.71 -13.58 11.97
N PRO A 97 2.60 -14.52 11.01
CA PRO A 97 3.45 -14.53 9.82
C PRO A 97 3.18 -13.31 8.95
N LEU A 98 4.24 -12.67 8.45
CA LEU A 98 4.17 -11.41 7.68
C LEU A 98 4.69 -11.58 6.26
N TYR A 99 5.92 -12.10 6.13
CA TYR A 99 6.62 -12.21 4.85
C TYR A 99 7.29 -13.56 4.72
N ARG A 100 7.50 -13.96 3.47
CA ARG A 100 8.31 -15.11 3.12
C ARG A 100 9.67 -14.65 2.60
N SER A 101 10.70 -15.46 2.83
CA SER A 101 12.07 -15.18 2.33
C SER A 101 12.14 -15.01 0.81
N GLU A 102 11.24 -15.66 0.07
CA GLU A 102 11.18 -15.60 -1.39
C GLU A 102 10.78 -14.21 -1.91
N THR A 103 10.14 -13.38 -1.08
CA THR A 103 9.74 -12.02 -1.45
C THR A 103 10.75 -10.96 -0.99
N LYS A 104 11.82 -11.39 -0.27
CA LYS A 104 12.87 -10.47 0.18
C LYS A 104 13.87 -10.17 -0.93
N PHE A 105 14.26 -8.90 -1.08
CA PHE A 105 15.23 -8.46 -2.06
C PHE A 105 16.14 -7.36 -1.52
N GLU A 106 17.24 -7.11 -2.22
CA GLU A 106 18.22 -6.06 -1.88
C GLU A 106 17.80 -4.72 -2.49
N SER A 107 17.46 -3.76 -1.64
CA SER A 107 17.11 -2.39 -2.05
C SER A 107 18.17 -1.35 -1.69
N TYR A 108 19.18 -1.74 -0.91
CA TYR A 108 20.26 -0.87 -0.41
C TYR A 108 19.77 0.34 0.42
N CYS A 109 18.52 0.31 0.89
CA CYS A 109 17.96 1.40 1.69
C CYS A 109 18.38 1.38 3.17
N GLY A 110 18.98 0.30 3.63
CA GLY A 110 19.40 0.13 5.03
C GLY A 110 18.43 -0.67 5.89
N TRP A 111 17.32 -1.14 5.34
CA TRP A 111 16.31 -1.98 6.02
C TRP A 111 15.91 -3.18 5.16
N PRO A 112 15.47 -4.30 5.79
CA PRO A 112 14.88 -5.42 5.07
C PRO A 112 13.76 -4.96 4.13
N SER A 113 13.81 -5.41 2.87
CA SER A 113 12.85 -5.05 1.84
C SER A 113 12.18 -6.27 1.25
N PHE A 114 10.86 -6.20 1.08
CA PHE A 114 10.04 -7.27 0.53
C PHE A 114 9.14 -6.70 -0.57
N ASP A 115 8.91 -7.47 -1.63
CA ASP A 115 8.05 -7.05 -2.73
C ASP A 115 6.60 -7.57 -2.61
N ASP A 116 6.34 -8.42 -1.62
CA ASP A 116 5.00 -8.93 -1.31
C ASP A 116 4.91 -9.35 0.15
N GLU A 117 3.72 -9.30 0.71
CA GLU A 117 3.36 -9.84 2.02
C GLU A 117 2.60 -11.16 1.92
N ILE A 118 2.56 -11.92 2.99
CA ILE A 118 1.58 -13.01 3.13
C ILE A 118 0.18 -12.41 3.10
N ALA A 119 -0.69 -12.93 2.26
CA ALA A 119 -2.01 -12.35 1.98
C ALA A 119 -2.78 -11.99 3.26
N GLY A 120 -3.12 -10.70 3.41
CA GLY A 120 -3.85 -10.17 4.56
C GLY A 120 -3.03 -10.01 5.85
N ALA A 121 -1.71 -10.25 5.82
CA ALA A 121 -0.85 -10.13 7.00
C ALA A 121 -0.51 -8.69 7.38
N VAL A 122 -0.57 -7.77 6.43
CA VAL A 122 -0.18 -6.36 6.59
C VAL A 122 -1.35 -5.43 6.24
N LYS A 123 -1.50 -4.36 7.00
CA LYS A 123 -2.41 -3.25 6.68
C LYS A 123 -1.60 -2.02 6.29
N ARG A 124 -2.09 -1.30 5.28
CA ARG A 124 -1.53 -0.04 4.78
C ARG A 124 -2.36 1.12 5.31
N ILE A 125 -1.72 2.10 5.91
CA ILE A 125 -2.36 3.26 6.54
C ILE A 125 -1.64 4.51 6.02
N PRO A 126 -2.30 5.42 5.28
CA PRO A 126 -1.68 6.69 4.91
C PRO A 126 -1.23 7.46 6.14
N ASP A 127 -0.02 8.03 6.12
CA ASP A 127 0.44 8.96 7.15
C ASP A 127 -0.48 10.19 7.19
N ALA A 128 -0.57 10.85 8.34
CA ALA A 128 -1.48 11.99 8.52
C ALA A 128 -1.18 13.16 7.56
N ASP A 129 0.05 13.31 7.12
CA ASP A 129 0.50 14.32 6.16
C ASP A 129 0.38 13.85 4.69
N GLY A 130 0.00 12.57 4.47
CA GLY A 130 -0.13 11.97 3.15
C GLY A 130 1.19 11.72 2.42
N SER A 131 2.35 11.94 3.06
CA SER A 131 3.66 11.83 2.40
C SER A 131 4.08 10.38 2.15
N ARG A 132 3.63 9.45 3.01
CA ARG A 132 3.99 8.03 2.96
C ARG A 132 2.79 7.16 3.31
N THR A 133 2.98 5.86 3.17
CA THR A 133 2.00 4.85 3.63
C THR A 133 2.68 3.94 4.65
N GLU A 134 2.26 4.05 5.90
CA GLU A 134 2.66 3.16 6.99
C GLU A 134 2.17 1.74 6.72
N ILE A 135 2.97 0.75 7.08
CA ILE A 135 2.57 -0.66 7.13
C ILE A 135 2.60 -1.15 8.58
N VAL A 136 1.52 -1.84 8.96
CA VAL A 136 1.35 -2.40 10.30
C VAL A 136 0.93 -3.87 10.23
N CYS A 137 1.29 -4.64 11.24
CA CYS A 137 0.79 -6.01 11.37
C CYS A 137 -0.74 -6.03 11.46
N ALA A 138 -1.40 -6.76 10.55
CA ALA A 138 -2.86 -6.84 10.51
C ALA A 138 -3.45 -7.45 11.79
N ALA A 139 -2.72 -8.40 12.41
CA ALA A 139 -3.14 -9.08 13.63
C ALA A 139 -3.03 -8.19 14.88
N CYS A 140 -1.92 -7.50 15.14
CA CYS A 140 -1.73 -6.73 16.38
C CYS A 140 -1.66 -5.20 16.21
N GLY A 141 -1.58 -4.67 14.99
CA GLY A 141 -1.42 -3.24 14.72
C GLY A 141 -0.02 -2.71 15.06
N GLY A 142 0.95 -3.57 15.36
CA GLY A 142 2.34 -3.17 15.58
C GLY A 142 2.93 -2.57 14.31
N HIS A 143 3.64 -1.45 14.47
CA HIS A 143 4.33 -0.77 13.38
C HIS A 143 5.40 -1.66 12.75
N LEU A 144 5.44 -1.73 11.44
CA LEU A 144 6.45 -2.50 10.69
C LEU A 144 7.42 -1.56 9.95
N GLY A 145 6.92 -0.50 9.36
CA GLY A 145 7.66 0.42 8.52
C GLY A 145 6.75 1.12 7.52
N HIS A 146 7.20 1.26 6.27
CA HIS A 146 6.45 1.92 5.21
C HIS A 146 6.51 1.14 3.90
N VAL A 147 5.51 1.33 3.05
CA VAL A 147 5.48 0.79 1.68
C VAL A 147 5.68 1.90 0.68
N PHE A 148 6.49 1.60 -0.35
CA PHE A 148 6.81 2.47 -1.48
C PHE A 148 6.41 1.77 -2.77
N LEU A 149 5.89 2.52 -3.72
CA LEU A 149 5.43 2.05 -5.03
C LEU A 149 6.14 2.85 -6.12
N GLY A 150 6.31 2.27 -7.29
CA GLY A 150 6.85 2.98 -8.45
C GLY A 150 8.37 3.12 -8.47
N GLU A 151 9.11 2.36 -7.65
CA GLU A 151 10.57 2.44 -7.58
C GLU A 151 11.29 1.49 -8.56
N GLY A 152 10.57 0.54 -9.17
CA GLY A 152 11.09 -0.34 -10.22
C GLY A 152 12.10 -1.40 -9.78
N PHE A 153 12.20 -1.74 -8.48
CA PHE A 153 13.14 -2.75 -7.99
C PHE A 153 12.77 -4.17 -8.44
N THR A 154 11.49 -4.49 -8.50
CA THR A 154 10.96 -5.80 -8.89
C THR A 154 9.78 -5.65 -9.84
N ALA A 155 9.35 -6.76 -10.46
CA ALA A 155 8.19 -6.75 -11.34
C ALA A 155 6.87 -6.37 -10.62
N LYS A 156 6.82 -6.50 -9.28
CA LYS A 156 5.65 -6.09 -8.47
C LYS A 156 5.63 -4.59 -8.17
N ASP A 157 6.71 -3.89 -8.48
CA ASP A 157 6.86 -2.44 -8.29
C ASP A 157 6.41 -1.95 -6.90
N THR A 158 6.65 -2.81 -5.91
CA THR A 158 6.28 -2.61 -4.51
C THR A 158 7.49 -2.90 -3.63
N ARG A 159 7.74 -2.03 -2.68
CA ARG A 159 8.77 -2.25 -1.65
C ARG A 159 8.21 -1.97 -0.26
N HIS A 160 8.01 -3.03 0.51
CA HIS A 160 7.80 -2.96 1.94
C HIS A 160 9.16 -2.77 2.62
N CYS A 161 9.43 -1.57 3.14
CA CYS A 161 10.63 -1.24 3.91
C CYS A 161 10.31 -1.49 5.39
N VAL A 162 10.90 -2.53 5.97
CA VAL A 162 10.49 -3.05 7.28
C VAL A 162 11.61 -2.94 8.28
N ASN A 163 11.31 -2.43 9.50
CA ASN A 163 12.27 -2.44 10.60
C ASN A 163 12.60 -3.89 11.02
N SER A 164 13.86 -4.26 11.10
CA SER A 164 14.30 -5.57 11.58
C SER A 164 13.74 -5.89 12.97
N VAL A 165 13.78 -4.91 13.87
CA VAL A 165 13.28 -5.06 15.26
C VAL A 165 11.78 -5.36 15.32
N SER A 166 11.03 -5.08 14.26
CA SER A 166 9.59 -5.40 14.18
C SER A 166 9.30 -6.85 13.83
N MET A 167 10.33 -7.65 13.53
CA MET A 167 10.18 -9.02 13.06
C MET A 167 11.04 -10.02 13.83
N ASN A 168 10.59 -11.27 13.84
CA ASN A 168 11.40 -12.46 14.10
C ASN A 168 11.57 -13.24 12.80
N PHE A 169 12.64 -13.99 12.67
CA PHE A 169 12.83 -14.95 11.58
C PHE A 169 12.70 -16.37 12.08
N VAL A 170 11.89 -17.17 11.38
CA VAL A 170 11.70 -18.60 11.62
C VAL A 170 12.17 -19.36 10.38
N PRO A 171 13.28 -20.08 10.45
CA PRO A 171 13.77 -20.86 9.32
C PRO A 171 12.80 -21.99 8.96
N ASP A 172 12.72 -22.32 7.67
CA ASP A 172 11.99 -23.49 7.23
C ASP A 172 12.68 -24.76 7.76
N ALA A 173 11.91 -25.81 8.03
CA ALA A 173 12.46 -27.10 8.42
C ALA A 173 13.42 -27.59 7.33
N LYS A 174 14.59 -28.06 7.76
CA LYS A 174 15.52 -28.73 6.84
C LYS A 174 14.87 -30.05 6.43
N GLY A 175 14.51 -30.16 5.16
CA GLY A 175 14.04 -31.42 4.58
C GLY A 175 15.16 -32.45 4.48
#